data_6d3055ced252a2634a0802b625359a3e
#
_entry.id   6d3055ced252a2634a0802b625359a3e
#
_cell.length_a   1.000
_cell.length_b   1.000
_cell.length_c   1.000
_cell.angle_alpha   90.00
_cell.angle_beta   90.00
_cell.angle_gamma   90.00
#
_symmetry.space_group_name_H-M   'P 1'
#
loop_
_entity.id
_entity.type
_entity.pdbx_description
1 polymer ?
#
loop_
_entity_poly.entity_id
_entity_poly.type
_entity_poly.pdbx_seq_one_letter_code
_entity_poly.pdbx_strand_id
1 'polypeptide(L)'
;MNKWLAGMMAVFSITAANAGDFPVTIESCGTPVTFTQAPKRAVIHDLNMSEMAFALGLQDRIVGLTGISGWYKMTPQFKQQMGAIPELAPKYPSLETLLAANPDFFFAGWNYGMKVGGEVTPSVLAKYGIKTFVLSESCVFTAKDKRKASMDLLYNDELTLGKIFGKQREAQALVDGWKKTLNALPRPPQG
;
A
#
# COMPACT_ATOMS: atom_id res chain seq x y z
N MET A 1 2.26 -9.74 -67.71
CA MET A 1 2.14 -10.55 -66.46
C MET A 1 2.53 -9.68 -65.31
N ASN A 2 1.54 -9.00 -64.68
CA ASN A 2 1.77 -8.05 -63.55
C ASN A 2 1.48 -8.77 -62.22
N LYS A 3 2.50 -8.96 -61.40
CA LYS A 3 2.36 -9.48 -60.04
C LYS A 3 2.14 -8.28 -59.08
N TRP A 4 0.96 -8.18 -58.52
CA TRP A 4 0.62 -7.26 -57.42
C TRP A 4 1.11 -7.90 -56.12
N LEU A 5 2.05 -7.26 -55.44
CA LEU A 5 2.44 -7.57 -54.07
C LEU A 5 1.54 -6.73 -53.13
N ALA A 6 0.59 -7.39 -52.46
CA ALA A 6 -0.18 -6.79 -51.41
C ALA A 6 0.64 -6.78 -50.11
N GLY A 7 1.12 -5.61 -49.73
CA GLY A 7 1.76 -5.39 -48.42
C GLY A 7 0.74 -5.38 -47.31
N MET A 8 0.80 -6.36 -46.40
CA MET A 8 0.00 -6.47 -45.22
C MET A 8 0.60 -5.58 -44.12
N MET A 9 0.02 -4.39 -43.91
CA MET A 9 0.36 -3.54 -42.75
C MET A 9 -0.20 -4.15 -41.50
N ALA A 10 0.66 -4.67 -40.63
CA ALA A 10 0.27 -5.06 -39.26
C ALA A 10 0.12 -3.79 -38.40
N VAL A 11 -1.13 -3.45 -38.05
CA VAL A 11 -1.42 -2.38 -37.09
C VAL A 11 -1.15 -2.93 -35.70
N PHE A 12 -0.02 -2.55 -35.09
CA PHE A 12 0.26 -2.76 -33.68
C PHE A 12 -0.61 -1.80 -32.88
N SER A 13 -1.70 -2.28 -32.33
CA SER A 13 -2.47 -1.55 -31.31
C SER A 13 -1.66 -1.52 -30.02
N ILE A 14 -0.99 -0.38 -29.76
CA ILE A 14 -0.40 -0.09 -28.46
C ILE A 14 -1.57 0.15 -27.50
N THR A 15 -1.90 -0.84 -26.67
CA THR A 15 -2.76 -0.63 -25.52
C THR A 15 -2.02 0.31 -24.56
N ALA A 16 -2.44 1.58 -24.51
CA ALA A 16 -2.00 2.51 -23.49
C ALA A 16 -2.42 1.92 -22.14
N ALA A 17 -1.44 1.44 -21.35
CA ALA A 17 -1.65 1.18 -19.94
C ALA A 17 -2.15 2.51 -19.35
N ASN A 18 -3.34 2.49 -18.72
CA ASN A 18 -3.86 3.64 -17.99
C ASN A 18 -2.83 4.01 -16.92
N ALA A 19 -1.95 4.97 -17.22
CA ALA A 19 -1.20 5.68 -16.22
C ALA A 19 -2.26 6.37 -15.35
N GLY A 20 -2.39 5.96 -14.08
CA GLY A 20 -3.29 6.64 -13.15
C GLY A 20 -3.06 8.15 -13.23
N ASP A 21 -4.11 8.94 -12.97
CA ASP A 21 -4.07 10.41 -13.07
C ASP A 21 -3.09 10.99 -12.03
N PHE A 22 -1.79 10.94 -12.32
CA PHE A 22 -0.75 11.58 -11.52
C PHE A 22 -0.55 13.03 -11.99
N PRO A 23 -0.22 13.97 -11.09
CA PRO A 23 0.07 13.78 -9.67
C PRO A 23 -1.20 13.56 -8.83
N VAL A 24 -1.09 12.71 -7.78
CA VAL A 24 -2.15 12.54 -6.78
C VAL A 24 -1.68 13.06 -5.42
N THR A 25 -2.56 13.75 -4.70
CA THR A 25 -2.32 14.16 -3.32
C THR A 25 -3.26 13.41 -2.40
N ILE A 26 -2.72 12.85 -1.33
CA ILE A 26 -3.47 12.14 -0.28
C ILE A 26 -3.23 12.84 1.07
N GLU A 27 -4.15 12.62 2.01
CA GLU A 27 -3.97 13.00 3.41
C GLU A 27 -3.38 11.82 4.20
N SER A 28 -2.31 12.08 4.92
CA SER A 28 -1.65 11.10 5.81
C SER A 28 -1.53 11.68 7.21
N CYS A 29 -2.41 11.28 8.13
CA CYS A 29 -2.55 11.88 9.47
C CYS A 29 -2.64 13.43 9.47
N GLY A 30 -3.44 14.00 8.56
CA GLY A 30 -3.62 15.45 8.44
C GLY A 30 -2.48 16.18 7.73
N THR A 31 -1.55 15.44 7.13
CA THR A 31 -0.45 15.99 6.34
C THR A 31 -0.65 15.62 4.87
N PRO A 32 -0.71 16.58 3.93
CA PRO A 32 -0.80 16.27 2.51
C PRO A 32 0.51 15.69 1.99
N VAL A 33 0.40 14.57 1.23
CA VAL A 33 1.52 13.91 0.56
C VAL A 33 1.19 13.78 -0.92
N THR A 34 2.04 14.35 -1.79
CA THR A 34 1.85 14.32 -3.24
C THR A 34 2.76 13.29 -3.89
N PHE A 35 2.18 12.43 -4.70
CA PHE A 35 2.87 11.46 -5.55
C PHE A 35 2.79 11.93 -6.99
N THR A 36 3.94 12.11 -7.65
CA THR A 36 4.04 12.47 -9.07
C THR A 36 3.98 11.26 -10.00
N GLN A 37 4.14 10.08 -9.45
CA GLN A 37 4.02 8.77 -10.10
C GLN A 37 3.74 7.70 -9.04
N ALA A 38 3.26 6.54 -9.46
CA ALA A 38 3.11 5.39 -8.58
C ALA A 38 4.47 4.94 -8.03
N PRO A 39 4.56 4.58 -6.74
CA PRO A 39 5.77 4.01 -6.16
C PRO A 39 6.20 2.74 -6.89
N LYS A 40 7.50 2.53 -6.98
CA LYS A 40 8.11 1.35 -7.63
C LYS A 40 8.85 0.45 -6.65
N ARG A 41 9.21 0.97 -5.49
CA ARG A 41 10.04 0.32 -4.48
C ARG A 41 9.47 0.53 -3.09
N ALA A 42 8.35 -0.12 -2.80
CA ALA A 42 7.68 0.00 -1.51
C ALA A 42 8.34 -0.88 -0.44
N VAL A 43 8.47 -0.37 0.77
CA VAL A 43 8.62 -1.15 1.99
C VAL A 43 7.32 -1.05 2.78
N ILE A 44 6.84 -2.17 3.31
CA ILE A 44 5.59 -2.22 4.06
C ILE A 44 5.87 -2.85 5.42
N HIS A 45 5.33 -2.22 6.46
CA HIS A 45 5.44 -2.70 7.83
C HIS A 45 4.17 -3.42 8.25
N ASP A 46 4.37 -4.48 9.08
CA ASP A 46 3.30 -5.26 9.70
C ASP A 46 2.47 -6.13 8.75
N LEU A 47 1.88 -7.17 9.30
CA LEU A 47 1.13 -8.19 8.57
C LEU A 47 -0.15 -7.61 7.95
N ASN A 48 -0.91 -6.83 8.70
CA ASN A 48 -2.18 -6.25 8.24
C ASN A 48 -1.97 -5.30 7.04
N MET A 49 -0.97 -4.42 7.09
CA MET A 49 -0.65 -3.51 5.98
C MET A 49 -0.08 -4.26 4.78
N SER A 50 0.64 -5.35 5.01
CA SER A 50 1.10 -6.24 3.94
C SER A 50 -0.07 -6.94 3.24
N GLU A 51 -1.06 -7.43 4.01
CA GLU A 51 -2.26 -8.04 3.45
C GLU A 51 -3.10 -7.05 2.63
N MET A 52 -3.21 -5.79 3.04
CA MET A 52 -3.84 -4.73 2.26
C MET A 52 -3.14 -4.55 0.90
N ALA A 53 -1.82 -4.44 0.90
CA ALA A 53 -1.05 -4.30 -0.34
C ALA A 53 -1.15 -5.55 -1.24
N PHE A 54 -1.19 -6.75 -0.66
CA PHE A 54 -1.36 -8.00 -1.39
C PHE A 54 -2.76 -8.12 -2.00
N ALA A 55 -3.79 -7.64 -1.31
CA ALA A 55 -5.15 -7.60 -1.84
C ALA A 55 -5.28 -6.74 -3.10
N LEU A 56 -4.47 -5.66 -3.21
CA LEU A 56 -4.35 -4.84 -4.41
C LEU A 56 -3.41 -5.43 -5.48
N GLY A 57 -2.75 -6.56 -5.20
CA GLY A 57 -1.78 -7.17 -6.12
C GLY A 57 -0.54 -6.31 -6.34
N LEU A 58 0.03 -5.75 -5.25
CA LEU A 58 1.19 -4.85 -5.30
C LEU A 58 2.54 -5.57 -5.10
N GLN A 59 2.58 -6.90 -5.09
CA GLN A 59 3.78 -7.67 -4.77
C GLN A 59 4.99 -7.31 -5.65
N ASP A 60 4.78 -7.01 -6.92
CA ASP A 60 5.81 -6.58 -7.88
C ASP A 60 6.39 -5.18 -7.58
N ARG A 61 5.76 -4.42 -6.70
CA ARG A 61 6.16 -3.10 -6.25
C ARG A 61 6.84 -3.10 -4.87
N ILE A 62 6.83 -4.25 -4.18
CA ILE A 62 7.34 -4.36 -2.81
C ILE A 62 8.76 -4.91 -2.85
N VAL A 63 9.71 -4.15 -2.30
CA VAL A 63 11.12 -4.54 -2.19
C VAL A 63 11.46 -5.11 -0.82
N GLY A 64 10.55 -5.04 0.14
CA GLY A 64 10.73 -5.65 1.45
C GLY A 64 9.55 -5.44 2.39
N LEU A 65 9.43 -6.35 3.34
CA LEU A 65 8.51 -6.28 4.46
C LEU A 65 9.28 -6.12 5.76
N THR A 66 8.63 -5.58 6.78
CA THR A 66 9.18 -5.48 8.14
C THR A 66 8.10 -5.78 9.16
N GLY A 67 8.49 -6.28 10.35
CA GLY A 67 7.55 -6.45 11.46
C GLY A 67 6.61 -7.64 11.33
N ILE A 68 7.00 -8.71 10.66
CA ILE A 68 6.16 -9.89 10.46
C ILE A 68 6.54 -11.01 11.44
N SER A 69 7.68 -11.65 11.22
CA SER A 69 8.06 -12.88 11.95
C SER A 69 8.35 -12.66 13.44
N GLY A 70 8.67 -11.43 13.82
CA GLY A 70 8.91 -11.05 15.22
C GLY A 70 7.65 -10.92 16.08
N TRP A 71 6.47 -10.89 15.46
CA TRP A 71 5.18 -10.68 16.12
C TRP A 71 4.15 -11.78 15.80
N TYR A 72 4.17 -12.33 14.59
CA TYR A 72 3.13 -13.18 14.05
C TYR A 72 3.66 -14.54 13.58
N LYS A 73 2.77 -15.53 13.61
CA LYS A 73 2.95 -16.78 12.86
C LYS A 73 2.35 -16.59 11.48
N MET A 74 3.20 -16.53 10.46
CA MET A 74 2.74 -16.45 9.09
C MET A 74 1.91 -17.67 8.69
N THR A 75 0.70 -17.45 8.19
CA THR A 75 -0.13 -18.51 7.60
C THR A 75 0.48 -19.04 6.29
N PRO A 76 0.14 -20.25 5.84
CA PRO A 76 0.56 -20.73 4.53
C PRO A 76 0.13 -19.80 3.39
N GLN A 77 -1.08 -19.23 3.48
CA GLN A 77 -1.61 -18.27 2.50
C GLN A 77 -0.75 -16.98 2.46
N PHE A 78 -0.42 -16.41 3.61
CA PHE A 78 0.44 -15.21 3.67
C PHE A 78 1.81 -15.49 3.06
N LYS A 79 2.43 -16.63 3.40
CA LYS A 79 3.72 -17.04 2.80
C LYS A 79 3.66 -17.18 1.29
N GLN A 80 2.57 -17.74 0.78
CA GLN A 80 2.34 -17.88 -0.66
C GLN A 80 2.22 -16.49 -1.33
N GLN A 81 1.47 -15.56 -0.73
CA GLN A 81 1.31 -14.20 -1.24
C GLN A 81 2.60 -13.38 -1.15
N MET A 82 3.37 -13.54 -0.08
CA MET A 82 4.67 -12.92 0.13
C MET A 82 5.70 -13.40 -0.91
N GLY A 83 5.65 -14.68 -1.26
CA GLY A 83 6.56 -15.25 -2.27
C GLY A 83 8.02 -15.01 -1.93
N ALA A 84 8.77 -14.38 -2.85
CA ALA A 84 10.19 -14.10 -2.71
C ALA A 84 10.49 -12.71 -2.09
N ILE A 85 9.47 -11.97 -1.66
CA ILE A 85 9.68 -10.65 -1.02
C ILE A 85 10.43 -10.86 0.31
N PRO A 86 11.60 -10.22 0.52
CA PRO A 86 12.38 -10.42 1.74
C PRO A 86 11.75 -9.72 2.95
N GLU A 87 11.87 -10.31 4.12
CA GLU A 87 11.66 -9.61 5.38
C GLU A 87 12.97 -8.92 5.78
N LEU A 88 12.98 -7.59 5.78
CA LEU A 88 14.17 -6.76 6.05
C LEU A 88 14.47 -6.65 7.56
N ALA A 89 13.42 -6.70 8.38
CA ALA A 89 13.52 -6.68 9.83
C ALA A 89 12.33 -7.43 10.44
N PRO A 90 12.54 -8.35 11.40
CA PRO A 90 11.45 -9.12 12.01
C PRO A 90 10.53 -8.28 12.90
N LYS A 91 11.00 -7.11 13.32
CA LYS A 91 10.29 -6.10 14.11
C LYS A 91 10.40 -4.73 13.44
N TYR A 92 10.47 -3.65 14.23
CA TYR A 92 10.61 -2.29 13.69
C TYR A 92 11.91 -2.15 12.91
N PRO A 93 11.87 -1.57 11.71
CA PRO A 93 13.08 -1.28 10.97
C PRO A 93 13.85 -0.11 11.60
N SER A 94 15.17 -0.14 11.50
CA SER A 94 15.99 1.05 11.69
C SER A 94 15.96 1.92 10.43
N LEU A 95 16.38 3.19 10.56
CA LEU A 95 16.55 4.06 9.40
C LEU A 95 17.57 3.46 8.41
N GLU A 96 18.67 2.90 8.92
CA GLU A 96 19.70 2.23 8.10
C GLU A 96 19.12 1.08 7.28
N THR A 97 18.30 0.20 7.91
CA THR A 97 17.63 -0.91 7.23
C THR A 97 16.76 -0.42 6.07
N LEU A 98 16.00 0.66 6.29
CA LEU A 98 15.16 1.23 5.23
C LEU A 98 16.01 1.82 4.10
N LEU A 99 17.04 2.62 4.43
CA LEU A 99 17.91 3.23 3.43
C LEU A 99 18.66 2.20 2.59
N ALA A 100 19.10 1.09 3.19
CA ALA A 100 19.76 0.00 2.49
C ALA A 100 18.85 -0.67 1.43
N ALA A 101 17.53 -0.73 1.68
CA ALA A 101 16.56 -1.24 0.71
C ALA A 101 16.27 -0.25 -0.42
N ASN A 102 16.70 1.02 -0.29
CA ASN A 102 16.48 2.09 -1.27
C ASN A 102 15.02 2.20 -1.73
N PRO A 103 14.04 2.34 -0.82
CA PRO A 103 12.64 2.47 -1.19
C PRO A 103 12.32 3.90 -1.64
N ASP A 104 11.24 4.04 -2.41
CA ASP A 104 10.61 5.33 -2.71
C ASP A 104 9.31 5.56 -1.91
N PHE A 105 8.86 4.51 -1.18
CA PHE A 105 7.63 4.52 -0.41
C PHE A 105 7.73 3.64 0.83
N PHE A 106 7.15 4.10 1.94
CA PHE A 106 7.02 3.35 3.18
C PHE A 106 5.58 3.43 3.71
N PHE A 107 4.94 2.27 3.86
CA PHE A 107 3.63 2.15 4.49
C PHE A 107 3.80 1.57 5.89
N ALA A 108 3.49 2.36 6.89
CA ALA A 108 3.63 2.01 8.31
C ALA A 108 2.63 2.82 9.14
N GLY A 109 2.58 2.57 10.45
CA GLY A 109 1.77 3.34 11.37
C GLY A 109 2.57 3.87 12.56
N TRP A 110 2.02 4.82 13.28
CA TRP A 110 2.56 5.23 14.58
C TRP A 110 2.37 4.09 15.59
N ASN A 111 3.46 3.67 16.23
CA ASN A 111 3.59 2.45 17.02
C ASN A 111 3.40 1.15 16.21
N TYR A 112 3.42 1.26 14.87
CA TYR A 112 3.44 0.17 13.90
C TYR A 112 4.54 0.49 12.86
N GLY A 113 5.80 0.30 13.24
CA GLY A 113 6.98 0.59 12.41
C GLY A 113 7.58 1.98 12.60
N MET A 114 6.82 2.94 13.11
CA MET A 114 7.28 4.30 13.44
C MET A 114 7.02 4.63 14.91
N LYS A 115 7.86 5.54 15.46
CA LYS A 115 7.65 6.08 16.81
C LYS A 115 7.71 7.60 16.77
N VAL A 116 6.84 8.27 17.53
CA VAL A 116 6.89 9.72 17.71
C VAL A 116 8.24 10.10 18.32
N GLY A 117 8.95 11.04 17.69
CA GLY A 117 10.29 11.46 18.10
C GLY A 117 11.42 10.47 17.79
N GLY A 118 11.11 9.34 17.12
CA GLY A 118 12.11 8.37 16.69
C GLY A 118 12.83 8.75 15.38
N GLU A 119 13.74 7.91 14.95
CA GLU A 119 14.50 8.09 13.70
C GLU A 119 13.72 7.70 12.44
N VAL A 120 12.72 6.82 12.56
CA VAL A 120 11.85 6.43 11.45
C VAL A 120 10.52 7.17 11.60
N THR A 121 10.40 8.29 10.89
CA THR A 121 9.18 9.13 10.85
C THR A 121 8.99 9.69 9.44
N PRO A 122 7.76 10.10 9.07
CA PRO A 122 7.51 10.69 7.75
C PRO A 122 8.44 11.87 7.42
N SER A 123 8.70 12.75 8.40
CA SER A 123 9.56 13.92 8.20
C SER A 123 11.03 13.57 8.03
N VAL A 124 11.53 12.53 8.69
CA VAL A 124 12.90 12.05 8.52
C VAL A 124 13.03 11.35 7.16
N LEU A 125 12.10 10.45 6.82
CA LEU A 125 12.13 9.69 5.57
C LEU A 125 12.00 10.59 4.33
N ALA A 126 11.24 11.68 4.43
CA ALA A 126 11.11 12.67 3.36
C ALA A 126 12.44 13.32 2.96
N LYS A 127 13.41 13.45 3.90
CA LYS A 127 14.75 13.99 3.62
C LYS A 127 15.56 13.07 2.67
N TYR A 128 15.19 11.80 2.61
CA TYR A 128 15.79 10.78 1.73
C TYR A 128 14.95 10.48 0.51
N GLY A 129 13.90 11.30 0.24
CA GLY A 129 13.01 11.09 -0.90
C GLY A 129 12.00 9.96 -0.72
N ILE A 130 11.90 9.38 0.48
CA ILE A 130 10.97 8.30 0.79
C ILE A 130 9.63 8.91 1.21
N LYS A 131 8.57 8.70 0.42
CA LYS A 131 7.22 9.13 0.76
C LYS A 131 6.57 8.12 1.70
N THR A 132 5.75 8.62 2.63
CA THR A 132 5.15 7.77 3.65
C THR A 132 3.64 7.91 3.62
N PHE A 133 2.96 6.77 3.66
CA PHE A 133 1.55 6.70 4.01
C PHE A 133 1.44 6.11 5.41
N VAL A 134 0.70 6.79 6.29
CA VAL A 134 0.53 6.38 7.68
C VAL A 134 -0.83 5.73 7.86
N LEU A 135 -0.87 4.51 8.39
CA LEU A 135 -2.10 3.79 8.70
C LEU A 135 -3.03 4.67 9.54
N SER A 136 -4.25 4.91 9.06
CA SER A 136 -5.15 5.93 9.60
C SER A 136 -5.54 5.70 11.06
N GLU A 137 -5.73 4.44 11.48
CA GLU A 137 -6.04 4.13 12.87
C GLU A 137 -4.94 4.55 13.85
N SER A 138 -3.69 4.58 13.39
CA SER A 138 -2.53 4.97 14.19
C SER A 138 -2.37 6.48 14.35
N CYS A 139 -3.12 7.29 13.61
CA CYS A 139 -3.07 8.75 13.70
C CYS A 139 -3.49 9.27 15.09
N VAL A 140 -4.22 8.48 15.86
CA VAL A 140 -4.60 8.80 17.26
C VAL A 140 -3.41 9.07 18.17
N PHE A 141 -2.22 8.57 17.82
CA PHE A 141 -1.00 8.82 18.60
C PHE A 141 -0.38 10.21 18.35
N THR A 142 -0.76 10.88 17.27
CA THR A 142 -0.21 12.19 16.87
C THR A 142 -1.28 13.26 16.65
N ALA A 143 -2.52 12.87 16.35
CA ALA A 143 -3.63 13.79 16.11
C ALA A 143 -4.29 14.23 17.43
N LYS A 144 -4.82 15.46 17.44
CA LYS A 144 -5.67 15.94 18.53
C LYS A 144 -7.05 15.25 18.54
N ASP A 145 -7.52 14.82 17.37
CA ASP A 145 -8.77 14.11 17.18
C ASP A 145 -8.53 12.60 17.28
N LYS A 146 -9.13 11.98 18.30
CA LYS A 146 -9.06 10.53 18.53
C LYS A 146 -10.20 9.85 17.80
N ARG A 147 -10.04 9.58 16.53
CA ARG A 147 -10.99 8.78 15.76
C ARG A 147 -11.10 7.39 16.36
N LYS A 148 -12.32 6.89 16.49
CA LYS A 148 -12.55 5.50 16.90
C LYS A 148 -12.20 4.57 15.73
N ALA A 149 -11.59 3.42 16.04
CA ALA A 149 -11.38 2.36 15.06
C ALA A 149 -12.72 1.98 14.41
N SER A 150 -12.72 1.86 13.09
CA SER A 150 -13.91 1.49 12.31
C SER A 150 -13.49 0.85 10.99
N MET A 151 -14.41 0.08 10.39
CA MET A 151 -14.19 -0.45 9.04
C MET A 151 -14.01 0.66 8.00
N ASP A 152 -14.58 1.85 8.23
CA ASP A 152 -14.43 2.99 7.31
C ASP A 152 -12.97 3.48 7.24
N LEU A 153 -12.21 3.39 8.34
CA LEU A 153 -10.77 3.69 8.29
C LEU A 153 -10.04 2.72 7.38
N LEU A 154 -10.30 1.41 7.50
CA LEU A 154 -9.71 0.39 6.64
C LEU A 154 -10.10 0.61 5.18
N TYR A 155 -11.38 0.87 4.89
CA TYR A 155 -11.84 1.13 3.53
C TYR A 155 -11.16 2.37 2.93
N ASN A 156 -11.04 3.44 3.69
CA ASN A 156 -10.38 4.67 3.26
C ASN A 156 -8.87 4.47 3.03
N ASP A 157 -8.21 3.68 3.86
CA ASP A 157 -6.79 3.37 3.68
C ASP A 157 -6.58 2.52 2.42
N GLU A 158 -7.44 1.54 2.15
CA GLU A 158 -7.37 0.73 0.94
C GLU A 158 -7.59 1.57 -0.33
N LEU A 159 -8.62 2.45 -0.33
CA LEU A 159 -8.87 3.38 -1.43
C LEU A 159 -7.70 4.36 -1.62
N THR A 160 -7.06 4.78 -0.54
CA THR A 160 -5.89 5.66 -0.58
C THR A 160 -4.68 4.95 -1.16
N LEU A 161 -4.42 3.69 -0.78
CA LEU A 161 -3.41 2.85 -1.43
C LEU A 161 -3.69 2.71 -2.93
N GLY A 162 -4.94 2.48 -3.30
CA GLY A 162 -5.35 2.44 -4.71
C GLY A 162 -4.98 3.71 -5.47
N LYS A 163 -5.19 4.91 -4.87
CA LYS A 163 -4.77 6.19 -5.45
C LYS A 163 -3.26 6.30 -5.58
N ILE A 164 -2.51 5.95 -4.52
CA ILE A 164 -1.04 6.02 -4.49
C ILE A 164 -0.42 5.15 -5.59
N PHE A 165 -0.98 3.97 -5.85
CA PHE A 165 -0.44 3.01 -6.81
C PHE A 165 -1.12 3.03 -8.19
N GLY A 166 -2.06 3.94 -8.43
CA GLY A 166 -2.80 4.02 -9.70
C GLY A 166 -3.76 2.85 -9.93
N LYS A 167 -4.29 2.27 -8.85
CA LYS A 167 -5.21 1.11 -8.83
C LYS A 167 -6.55 1.46 -8.21
N GLN A 168 -7.09 2.64 -8.53
CA GLN A 168 -8.32 3.14 -7.92
C GLN A 168 -9.52 2.23 -8.18
N ARG A 169 -9.64 1.66 -9.39
CA ARG A 169 -10.74 0.77 -9.75
C ARG A 169 -10.69 -0.55 -9.00
N GLU A 170 -9.49 -1.12 -8.88
CA GLU A 170 -9.26 -2.35 -8.14
C GLU A 170 -9.56 -2.16 -6.64
N ALA A 171 -9.08 -1.06 -6.06
CA ALA A 171 -9.35 -0.71 -4.66
C ALA A 171 -10.85 -0.51 -4.40
N GLN A 172 -11.56 0.16 -5.30
CA GLN A 172 -13.00 0.36 -5.18
C GLN A 172 -13.75 -0.97 -5.23
N ALA A 173 -13.42 -1.83 -6.21
CA ALA A 173 -14.04 -3.15 -6.34
C ALA A 173 -13.80 -4.03 -5.10
N LEU A 174 -12.60 -3.96 -4.52
CA LEU A 174 -12.23 -4.69 -3.31
C LEU A 174 -13.06 -4.22 -2.10
N VAL A 175 -13.13 -2.91 -1.87
CA VAL A 175 -13.91 -2.31 -0.78
C VAL A 175 -15.40 -2.61 -0.93
N ASP A 176 -15.94 -2.52 -2.14
CA ASP A 176 -17.35 -2.87 -2.41
C ASP A 176 -17.62 -4.35 -2.11
N GLY A 177 -16.70 -5.24 -2.47
CA GLY A 177 -16.76 -6.66 -2.13
C GLY A 177 -16.78 -6.90 -0.62
N TRP A 178 -15.92 -6.24 0.13
CA TRP A 178 -15.87 -6.35 1.60
C TRP A 178 -17.17 -5.85 2.24
N LYS A 179 -17.67 -4.68 1.82
CA LYS A 179 -18.95 -4.13 2.30
C LYS A 179 -20.12 -5.10 2.03
N LYS A 180 -20.16 -5.68 0.82
CA LYS A 180 -21.19 -6.67 0.46
C LYS A 180 -21.12 -7.89 1.38
N THR A 181 -19.94 -8.42 1.63
CA THR A 181 -19.73 -9.59 2.50
C THR A 181 -20.17 -9.28 3.93
N LEU A 182 -19.74 -8.14 4.49
CA LEU A 182 -20.12 -7.75 5.86
C LEU A 182 -21.63 -7.53 6.01
N ASN A 183 -22.27 -6.91 5.02
CA ASN A 183 -23.71 -6.69 5.04
C ASN A 183 -24.54 -7.98 4.94
N ALA A 184 -23.95 -9.05 4.39
CA ALA A 184 -24.58 -10.37 4.30
C ALA A 184 -24.46 -11.20 5.58
N LEU A 185 -23.62 -10.78 6.54
CA LEU A 185 -23.47 -11.49 7.82
C LEU A 185 -24.71 -11.31 8.69
N PRO A 186 -25.16 -12.38 9.39
CA PRO A 186 -26.22 -12.26 10.37
C PRO A 186 -25.90 -11.22 11.44
N ARG A 187 -26.82 -10.33 11.72
CA ARG A 187 -26.65 -9.40 12.85
C ARG A 187 -26.68 -10.20 14.17
N PRO A 188 -25.77 -9.92 15.12
CA PRO A 188 -25.85 -10.54 16.43
C PRO A 188 -27.20 -10.22 17.07
N PRO A 189 -27.79 -11.14 17.86
CA PRO A 189 -29.00 -10.86 18.58
C PRO A 189 -28.78 -9.62 19.48
N GLN A 190 -29.72 -8.70 19.42
CA GLN A 190 -29.71 -7.55 20.31
C GLN A 190 -30.04 -8.09 21.72
N GLY A 191 -29.02 -8.06 22.60
CA GLY A 191 -29.21 -8.37 24.03
C GLY A 191 -29.86 -7.21 24.80
#